data_5c934fdd64d9f8f83f981bcdc05106fd
#
_entry.id   5c934fdd64d9f8f83f981bcdc05106fd
#
_cell.length_a   1.000
_cell.length_b   1.000
_cell.length_c   1.000
_cell.angle_alpha   90.00
_cell.angle_beta   90.00
_cell.angle_gamma   90.00
#
_symmetry.space_group_name_H-M   'P 1'
#
loop_
_entity.id
_entity.type
_entity.pdbx_description
1 polymer ?
#
loop_
_entity_poly.entity_id
_entity_poly.type
_entity_poly.pdbx_seq_one_letter_code
_entity_poly.pdbx_strand_id
1 'polypeptide(L)'
;MTQRFATRLTIACLTGLLFAVPAVAQVKSYTEIKKTPLPDFKVAQPETFTLKNGMRVFLMEDREIPIISVRALVRTGSFWEPQGKVGLARLTGTVQRTGGTTSMTGDQLDDFLEARAAIVETGIGGDAGGTSMNCLKQDFDDVFKVFLDVLRNPAFAQDKLDLAKVQANASIARRNDNVGGITGREIGRLVYGPDSPLVSLEQYATIAAITREDLAAWHKTYFVPNNIMLGVSGDFDSKTMRKTIEKAFASWPKGPAVTVGKIPFRTTPNPGVFFIEKADVTQANIAMAELGIEQTNPDYFAAQIMNEVLGGGFSGRLVNAIRTKKGLAYSVSGGLGAAFDRPGLMRLGMQTKSASLFDAIAALKEEVNGIITNPPTDDEMSLAKESFLNSFIFNYDSRAGILAQQMTYAYHGLPSNYLEMYRSNIEKVTKDDVVRVAKKYVHVDDLSILVVGRAADFPKPLDTLGKVTNVDITIPKKPATN
;
A
#
# COMPACT_ATOMS: atom_id res chain seq x y z
N MET A 1 -57.16 56.65 -11.51
CA MET A 1 -57.44 55.18 -11.46
C MET A 1 -56.55 54.37 -12.40
N THR A 2 -55.85 54.98 -13.32
CA THR A 2 -55.08 54.33 -14.39
C THR A 2 -53.63 53.92 -14.04
N GLN A 3 -53.00 54.50 -13.00
CA GLN A 3 -51.63 54.16 -12.62
C GLN A 3 -51.50 52.93 -11.74
N ARG A 4 -52.54 52.51 -11.00
CA ARG A 4 -52.50 51.33 -10.15
C ARG A 4 -52.71 50.00 -10.93
N PHE A 5 -53.25 50.04 -12.12
CA PHE A 5 -53.45 48.86 -12.97
C PHE A 5 -52.18 48.46 -13.75
N ALA A 6 -51.38 49.43 -14.18
CA ALA A 6 -50.12 49.18 -14.88
C ALA A 6 -49.08 48.54 -13.96
N THR A 7 -49.00 48.97 -12.68
CA THR A 7 -48.04 48.42 -11.74
C THR A 7 -48.34 46.98 -11.29
N ARG A 8 -49.63 46.57 -11.27
CA ARG A 8 -50.04 45.20 -10.95
C ARG A 8 -49.80 44.20 -12.13
N LEU A 9 -49.89 44.67 -13.36
CA LEU A 9 -49.62 43.84 -14.54
C LEU A 9 -48.12 43.60 -14.71
N THR A 10 -47.27 44.58 -14.41
CA THR A 10 -45.80 44.45 -14.49
C THR A 10 -45.23 43.52 -13.39
N ILE A 11 -45.80 43.54 -12.18
CA ILE A 11 -45.43 42.64 -11.09
C ILE A 11 -45.87 41.20 -11.37
N ALA A 12 -47.03 40.99 -12.01
CA ALA A 12 -47.49 39.67 -12.40
C ALA A 12 -46.66 39.04 -13.54
N CYS A 13 -46.12 39.84 -14.46
CA CYS A 13 -45.20 39.35 -15.49
C CYS A 13 -43.79 39.09 -14.98
N LEU A 14 -43.29 39.85 -14.00
CA LEU A 14 -41.99 39.58 -13.38
C LEU A 14 -42.00 38.34 -12.46
N THR A 15 -43.13 38.05 -11.79
CA THR A 15 -43.23 36.81 -10.97
C THR A 15 -43.41 35.56 -11.82
N GLY A 16 -43.92 35.65 -13.04
CA GLY A 16 -44.03 34.50 -13.97
C GLY A 16 -42.69 34.09 -14.61
N LEU A 17 -41.68 34.99 -14.67
CA LEU A 17 -40.38 34.71 -15.24
C LEU A 17 -39.38 34.06 -14.26
N LEU A 18 -39.68 34.08 -12.97
CA LEU A 18 -38.82 33.52 -11.92
C LEU A 18 -39.03 32.00 -11.68
N PHE A 19 -39.99 31.37 -12.31
CA PHE A 19 -40.28 29.92 -12.18
C PHE A 19 -40.03 29.07 -13.41
N ALA A 20 -39.41 29.61 -14.46
CA ALA A 20 -38.86 28.79 -15.52
C ALA A 20 -37.46 28.28 -15.12
N VAL A 21 -37.38 27.53 -14.00
CA VAL A 21 -36.24 26.65 -13.78
C VAL A 21 -36.33 25.62 -14.90
N PRO A 22 -35.30 25.50 -15.78
CA PRO A 22 -35.30 24.41 -16.74
C PRO A 22 -35.45 23.13 -15.94
N ALA A 23 -36.49 22.35 -16.22
CA ALA A 23 -36.62 21.01 -15.70
C ALA A 23 -35.38 20.25 -16.18
N VAL A 24 -34.33 20.26 -15.38
CA VAL A 24 -33.20 19.34 -15.56
C VAL A 24 -33.86 17.98 -15.57
N ALA A 25 -33.85 17.33 -16.71
CA ALA A 25 -34.45 16.02 -16.87
C ALA A 25 -33.90 15.12 -15.77
N GLN A 26 -34.72 14.86 -14.75
CA GLN A 26 -34.36 14.01 -13.63
C GLN A 26 -34.16 12.62 -14.21
N VAL A 27 -32.93 12.17 -14.30
CA VAL A 27 -32.57 10.82 -14.73
C VAL A 27 -33.29 9.85 -13.79
N LYS A 28 -34.23 9.08 -14.31
CA LYS A 28 -35.09 8.17 -13.53
C LYS A 28 -34.34 6.93 -13.03
N SER A 29 -33.24 6.60 -13.71
CA SER A 29 -32.40 5.45 -13.36
C SER A 29 -30.95 5.79 -13.71
N TYR A 30 -30.00 5.24 -12.94
CA TYR A 30 -28.55 5.35 -13.26
C TYR A 30 -28.21 4.78 -14.65
N THR A 31 -29.03 3.88 -15.19
CA THR A 31 -28.85 3.32 -16.54
C THR A 31 -29.13 4.32 -17.65
N GLU A 32 -29.83 5.44 -17.36
CA GLU A 32 -30.12 6.51 -18.33
C GLU A 32 -29.00 7.55 -18.39
N ILE A 33 -28.02 7.48 -17.47
CA ILE A 33 -26.85 8.36 -17.48
C ILE A 33 -26.00 7.99 -18.70
N LYS A 34 -25.88 8.93 -19.65
CA LYS A 34 -24.99 8.74 -20.80
C LYS A 34 -23.56 8.67 -20.31
N LYS A 35 -22.95 7.49 -20.46
CA LYS A 35 -21.54 7.29 -20.17
C LYS A 35 -20.70 8.04 -21.21
N THR A 36 -19.95 9.04 -20.80
CA THR A 36 -18.98 9.70 -21.67
C THR A 36 -17.77 8.77 -21.80
N PRO A 37 -17.33 8.45 -23.02
CA PRO A 37 -16.09 7.69 -23.18
C PRO A 37 -14.94 8.39 -22.44
N LEU A 38 -14.12 7.63 -21.75
CA LEU A 38 -12.91 8.17 -21.13
C LEU A 38 -12.03 8.79 -22.22
N PRO A 39 -11.55 10.03 -22.05
CA PRO A 39 -10.66 10.66 -23.01
C PRO A 39 -9.38 9.84 -23.18
N ASP A 40 -8.75 9.96 -24.35
CA ASP A 40 -7.42 9.40 -24.55
C ASP A 40 -6.45 10.06 -23.57
N PHE A 41 -6.01 9.29 -22.60
CA PHE A 41 -5.13 9.75 -21.56
C PHE A 41 -3.69 9.38 -21.91
N LYS A 42 -2.87 10.41 -22.18
CA LYS A 42 -1.42 10.25 -22.33
C LYS A 42 -0.74 10.59 -21.04
N VAL A 43 -0.09 9.60 -20.46
CA VAL A 43 0.68 9.82 -19.23
C VAL A 43 1.94 10.61 -19.57
N ALA A 44 2.14 11.70 -18.85
CA ALA A 44 3.39 12.46 -18.94
C ALA A 44 4.56 11.56 -18.57
N GLN A 45 5.61 11.57 -19.40
CA GLN A 45 6.82 10.80 -19.15
C GLN A 45 7.88 11.70 -18.50
N PRO A 46 8.57 11.23 -17.45
CA PRO A 46 9.71 11.98 -16.88
C PRO A 46 10.90 11.99 -17.82
N GLU A 47 11.65 13.08 -17.83
CA GLU A 47 13.01 13.07 -18.37
C GLU A 47 13.86 12.12 -17.51
N THR A 48 14.52 11.15 -18.15
CA THR A 48 15.30 10.14 -17.42
C THR A 48 16.75 10.11 -17.92
N PHE A 49 17.71 10.11 -16.98
CA PHE A 49 19.12 9.98 -17.29
C PHE A 49 19.89 9.29 -16.16
N THR A 50 21.13 8.89 -16.44
CA THR A 50 22.00 8.26 -15.44
C THR A 50 23.23 9.11 -15.22
N LEU A 51 23.58 9.39 -13.97
CA LEU A 51 24.79 10.09 -13.58
C LEU A 51 26.04 9.18 -13.76
N LYS A 52 27.22 9.79 -13.82
CA LYS A 52 28.48 9.05 -13.94
C LYS A 52 28.74 8.04 -12.83
N ASN A 53 28.20 8.31 -11.63
CA ASN A 53 28.27 7.40 -10.46
C ASN A 53 27.21 6.28 -10.45
N GLY A 54 26.39 6.20 -11.51
CA GLY A 54 25.38 5.14 -11.67
C GLY A 54 24.00 5.45 -11.11
N MET A 55 23.78 6.60 -10.47
CA MET A 55 22.46 7.02 -9.99
C MET A 55 21.52 7.29 -11.17
N ARG A 56 20.33 6.71 -11.17
CA ARG A 56 19.29 7.01 -12.15
C ARG A 56 18.45 8.18 -11.68
N VAL A 57 18.21 9.14 -12.55
CA VAL A 57 17.47 10.37 -12.24
C VAL A 57 16.22 10.46 -13.13
N PHE A 58 15.13 10.90 -12.53
CA PHE A 58 13.84 11.13 -13.16
C PHE A 58 13.38 12.55 -12.84
N LEU A 59 13.14 13.37 -13.85
CA LEU A 59 12.66 14.75 -13.69
C LEU A 59 11.27 14.89 -14.29
N MET A 60 10.38 15.57 -13.55
CA MET A 60 9.04 15.87 -14.01
C MET A 60 8.65 17.29 -13.60
N GLU A 61 8.67 18.21 -14.56
CA GLU A 61 8.25 19.59 -14.33
C GLU A 61 6.76 19.67 -14.06
N ASP A 62 6.41 20.44 -13.03
CA ASP A 62 5.04 20.81 -12.68
C ASP A 62 5.04 22.24 -12.14
N ARG A 63 4.44 23.15 -12.89
CA ARG A 63 4.46 24.59 -12.56
C ARG A 63 3.13 25.11 -12.02
N GLU A 64 2.22 24.19 -11.66
CA GLU A 64 0.90 24.57 -11.14
C GLU A 64 1.00 25.23 -9.77
N ILE A 65 1.92 24.73 -8.93
CA ILE A 65 2.18 25.31 -7.60
C ILE A 65 3.69 25.43 -7.37
N PRO A 66 4.17 26.43 -6.62
CA PRO A 66 5.59 26.71 -6.43
C PRO A 66 6.22 25.76 -5.39
N ILE A 67 6.10 24.45 -5.60
CA ILE A 67 6.62 23.40 -4.73
C ILE A 67 7.61 22.53 -5.52
N ILE A 68 8.65 22.06 -4.83
CA ILE A 68 9.58 21.05 -5.36
C ILE A 68 9.63 19.87 -4.39
N SER A 69 9.43 18.67 -4.93
CA SER A 69 9.56 17.41 -4.21
C SER A 69 10.73 16.61 -4.77
N VAL A 70 11.54 16.02 -3.89
CA VAL A 70 12.63 15.11 -4.24
C VAL A 70 12.48 13.81 -3.49
N ARG A 71 12.72 12.68 -4.16
CA ARG A 71 12.71 11.36 -3.56
C ARG A 71 13.91 10.56 -4.01
N ALA A 72 14.76 10.14 -3.07
CA ALA A 72 15.77 9.12 -3.27
C ALA A 72 15.20 7.76 -2.88
N LEU A 73 14.97 6.89 -3.84
CA LEU A 73 14.52 5.51 -3.65
C LEU A 73 15.73 4.59 -3.64
N VAL A 74 15.93 3.87 -2.55
CA VAL A 74 17.09 2.99 -2.30
C VAL A 74 16.64 1.54 -2.24
N ARG A 75 17.35 0.64 -2.93
CA ARG A 75 17.11 -0.81 -2.80
C ARG A 75 17.71 -1.31 -1.49
N THR A 76 16.86 -1.41 -0.49
CA THR A 76 17.15 -1.86 0.87
C THR A 76 15.83 -2.25 1.55
N GLY A 77 15.85 -3.01 2.65
CA GLY A 77 14.60 -3.33 3.32
C GLY A 77 14.71 -4.40 4.38
N SER A 78 13.68 -4.49 5.22
CA SER A 78 13.63 -5.43 6.33
C SER A 78 13.63 -6.90 5.90
N PHE A 79 13.32 -7.20 4.64
CA PHE A 79 13.39 -8.57 4.13
C PHE A 79 14.81 -9.13 4.05
N TRP A 80 15.83 -8.28 4.16
CA TRP A 80 17.24 -8.67 4.13
C TRP A 80 17.96 -8.45 5.46
N GLU A 81 17.21 -8.23 6.54
CA GLU A 81 17.77 -8.11 7.89
C GLU A 81 18.35 -9.43 8.38
N PRO A 82 19.46 -9.41 9.14
CA PRO A 82 19.90 -10.57 9.89
C PRO A 82 18.83 -10.98 10.90
N GLN A 83 18.56 -12.29 11.04
CA GLN A 83 17.51 -12.80 11.94
C GLN A 83 17.64 -12.30 13.38
N GLY A 84 18.87 -12.18 13.90
CA GLY A 84 19.12 -11.66 15.25
C GLY A 84 18.91 -10.15 15.41
N LYS A 85 18.66 -9.41 14.31
CA LYS A 85 18.54 -7.95 14.30
C LYS A 85 17.31 -7.47 13.54
N VAL A 86 16.22 -8.22 13.62
CA VAL A 86 14.92 -7.80 13.05
C VAL A 86 14.50 -6.47 13.66
N GLY A 87 14.25 -5.47 12.83
CA GLY A 87 14.00 -4.07 13.19
C GLY A 87 15.16 -3.13 12.84
N LEU A 88 16.31 -3.66 12.37
CA LEU A 88 17.48 -2.86 11.98
C LEU A 88 17.17 -1.87 10.86
N ALA A 89 16.52 -2.32 9.80
CA ALA A 89 16.17 -1.48 8.65
C ALA A 89 15.26 -0.32 9.08
N ARG A 90 14.19 -0.62 9.82
CA ARG A 90 13.27 0.39 10.31
C ARG A 90 13.95 1.40 11.25
N LEU A 91 14.74 0.91 12.22
CA LEU A 91 15.48 1.79 13.13
C LEU A 91 16.50 2.65 12.37
N THR A 92 17.19 2.08 11.37
CA THR A 92 18.07 2.86 10.49
C THR A 92 17.32 3.97 9.81
N GLY A 93 16.18 3.66 9.15
CA GLY A 93 15.34 4.67 8.50
C GLY A 93 14.86 5.75 9.46
N THR A 94 14.40 5.39 10.66
CA THR A 94 13.95 6.35 11.67
C THR A 94 15.08 7.25 12.17
N VAL A 95 16.20 6.65 12.58
CA VAL A 95 17.29 7.40 13.23
C VAL A 95 18.14 8.18 12.21
N GLN A 96 18.14 7.80 10.95
CA GLN A 96 18.77 8.55 9.86
C GLN A 96 18.29 10.01 9.81
N ARG A 97 17.00 10.26 10.07
CA ARG A 97 16.43 11.61 10.11
C ARG A 97 16.47 12.21 11.51
N THR A 98 15.96 11.48 12.49
CA THR A 98 15.80 11.99 13.85
C THR A 98 17.14 12.17 14.58
N GLY A 99 18.14 11.38 14.20
CA GLY A 99 19.50 11.45 14.75
C GLY A 99 20.33 12.63 14.26
N GLY A 100 19.79 13.43 13.34
CA GLY A 100 20.53 14.52 12.71
C GLY A 100 21.61 14.06 11.76
N THR A 101 22.48 14.98 11.37
CA THR A 101 23.59 14.79 10.45
C THR A 101 24.90 15.13 11.12
N THR A 102 26.01 15.00 10.37
CA THR A 102 27.33 15.44 10.86
C THR A 102 27.42 16.96 11.02
N SER A 103 26.50 17.74 10.42
CA SER A 103 26.51 19.20 10.45
C SER A 103 25.40 19.82 11.32
N MET A 104 24.31 19.09 11.59
CA MET A 104 23.16 19.57 12.35
C MET A 104 22.63 18.48 13.27
N THR A 105 22.28 18.84 14.51
CA THR A 105 21.54 17.94 15.39
C THR A 105 20.12 17.70 14.88
N GLY A 106 19.44 16.66 15.38
CA GLY A 106 18.04 16.39 15.04
C GLY A 106 17.13 17.59 15.31
N ASP A 107 17.29 18.21 16.48
CA ASP A 107 16.49 19.36 16.91
C ASP A 107 16.77 20.60 16.04
N GLN A 108 18.04 20.88 15.68
CA GLN A 108 18.38 21.96 14.72
C GLN A 108 17.78 21.69 13.34
N LEU A 109 17.70 20.42 12.93
CA LEU A 109 17.06 20.00 11.68
C LEU A 109 15.55 20.28 11.72
N ASP A 110 14.90 19.98 12.84
CA ASP A 110 13.48 20.25 13.04
C ASP A 110 13.20 21.74 12.97
N ASP A 111 13.92 22.58 13.75
CA ASP A 111 13.80 24.05 13.74
C ASP A 111 14.01 24.64 12.34
N PHE A 112 15.02 24.14 11.60
CA PHE A 112 15.34 24.61 10.25
C PHE A 112 14.20 24.33 9.25
N LEU A 113 13.61 23.13 9.32
CA LEU A 113 12.55 22.70 8.42
C LEU A 113 11.20 23.34 8.78
N GLU A 114 10.87 23.43 10.08
CA GLU A 114 9.65 24.06 10.55
C GLU A 114 9.58 25.54 10.17
N ALA A 115 10.70 26.27 10.29
CA ALA A 115 10.77 27.68 9.89
C ALA A 115 10.48 27.92 8.39
N ARG A 116 10.54 26.87 7.54
CA ARG A 116 10.33 26.91 6.09
C ARG A 116 9.08 26.16 5.63
N ALA A 117 8.30 25.60 6.55
CA ALA A 117 7.23 24.66 6.25
C ALA A 117 7.71 23.55 5.28
N ALA A 118 8.99 23.13 5.42
CA ALA A 118 9.62 22.14 4.61
C ALA A 118 9.65 20.78 5.32
N ILE A 119 9.76 19.71 4.53
CA ILE A 119 9.80 18.35 5.04
C ILE A 119 11.04 17.66 4.47
N VAL A 120 11.79 16.97 5.32
CA VAL A 120 12.81 15.99 4.92
C VAL A 120 12.59 14.77 5.78
N GLU A 121 12.23 13.65 5.18
CA GLU A 121 11.90 12.41 5.91
C GLU A 121 12.65 11.21 5.36
N THR A 122 12.87 10.23 6.22
CA THR A 122 13.52 8.97 5.89
C THR A 122 12.72 7.78 6.39
N GLY A 123 12.82 6.66 5.68
CA GLY A 123 12.18 5.43 6.08
C GLY A 123 12.69 4.24 5.29
N ILE A 124 12.62 3.05 5.90
CA ILE A 124 12.96 1.79 5.23
C ILE A 124 11.82 0.82 5.50
N GLY A 125 11.23 0.31 4.42
CA GLY A 125 10.14 -0.68 4.43
C GLY A 125 10.65 -2.11 4.26
N GLY A 126 9.83 -2.95 3.61
CA GLY A 126 10.13 -4.36 3.35
C GLY A 126 11.26 -4.57 2.35
N ASP A 127 11.16 -3.95 1.19
CA ASP A 127 12.07 -4.11 0.04
C ASP A 127 12.65 -2.80 -0.49
N ALA A 128 12.21 -1.66 0.02
CA ALA A 128 12.67 -0.34 -0.39
C ALA A 128 12.77 0.61 0.81
N GLY A 129 13.65 1.58 0.70
CA GLY A 129 13.80 2.68 1.63
C GLY A 129 14.21 3.95 0.92
N GLY A 130 14.50 5.00 1.68
CA GLY A 130 15.05 6.22 1.10
C GLY A 130 14.80 7.48 1.92
N THR A 131 15.10 8.59 1.27
CA THR A 131 14.93 9.95 1.79
C THR A 131 14.04 10.74 0.84
N SER A 132 13.12 11.50 1.37
CA SER A 132 12.26 12.41 0.60
C SER A 132 12.34 13.82 1.14
N MET A 133 12.09 14.81 0.29
CA MET A 133 11.89 16.19 0.71
C MET A 133 10.73 16.82 -0.04
N ASN A 134 10.13 17.84 0.58
CA ASN A 134 9.15 18.74 -0.01
C ASN A 134 9.35 20.12 0.54
N CYS A 135 9.39 21.15 -0.32
CA CYS A 135 9.55 22.53 0.10
C CYS A 135 8.99 23.50 -0.95
N LEU A 136 8.83 24.75 -0.55
CA LEU A 136 8.59 25.84 -1.50
C LEU A 136 9.81 26.01 -2.42
N LYS A 137 9.57 26.39 -3.67
CA LYS A 137 10.61 26.62 -4.68
C LYS A 137 11.68 27.61 -4.20
N GLN A 138 11.30 28.67 -3.50
CA GLN A 138 12.22 29.67 -2.97
C GLN A 138 13.22 29.12 -1.94
N ASP A 139 12.86 28.05 -1.22
CA ASP A 139 13.65 27.42 -0.17
C ASP A 139 14.46 26.21 -0.70
N PHE A 140 14.29 25.87 -1.99
CA PHE A 140 14.82 24.64 -2.57
C PHE A 140 16.31 24.46 -2.34
N ASP A 141 17.14 25.47 -2.61
CA ASP A 141 18.60 25.35 -2.53
C ASP A 141 19.07 24.99 -1.11
N ASP A 142 18.43 25.56 -0.08
CA ASP A 142 18.79 25.34 1.30
C ASP A 142 18.25 24.01 1.82
N VAL A 143 16.98 23.67 1.51
CA VAL A 143 16.38 22.40 1.91
C VAL A 143 17.02 21.22 1.17
N PHE A 144 17.44 21.43 -0.09
CA PHE A 144 18.14 20.40 -0.86
C PHE A 144 19.53 20.07 -0.27
N LYS A 145 20.24 21.08 0.28
CA LYS A 145 21.50 20.82 1.02
C LYS A 145 21.24 19.93 2.24
N VAL A 146 20.18 20.22 3.00
CA VAL A 146 19.77 19.42 4.16
C VAL A 146 19.36 18.01 3.73
N PHE A 147 18.58 17.87 2.64
CA PHE A 147 18.23 16.57 2.07
C PHE A 147 19.48 15.74 1.72
N LEU A 148 20.46 16.36 1.06
CA LEU A 148 21.73 15.71 0.70
C LEU A 148 22.51 15.28 1.94
N ASP A 149 22.50 16.09 2.99
CA ASP A 149 23.23 15.78 4.22
C ASP A 149 22.56 14.64 4.99
N VAL A 150 21.23 14.65 5.12
CA VAL A 150 20.46 13.53 5.69
C VAL A 150 20.64 12.24 4.87
N LEU A 151 20.66 12.34 3.53
CA LEU A 151 20.84 11.18 2.65
C LEU A 151 22.25 10.56 2.77
N ARG A 152 23.31 11.38 2.97
CA ARG A 152 24.69 10.97 2.84
C ARG A 152 25.46 10.86 4.15
N ASN A 153 25.15 11.71 5.11
CA ASN A 153 25.96 11.96 6.30
C ASN A 153 25.14 11.88 7.61
N PRO A 154 24.24 10.89 7.80
CA PRO A 154 23.48 10.80 9.04
C PRO A 154 24.43 10.55 10.23
N ALA A 155 24.15 11.22 11.36
CA ALA A 155 24.95 11.08 12.56
C ALA A 155 24.58 9.82 13.38
N PHE A 156 23.36 9.32 13.24
CA PHE A 156 22.81 8.22 14.04
C PHE A 156 23.03 8.45 15.54
N ALA A 157 22.61 9.61 16.07
CA ALA A 157 22.82 9.97 17.46
C ALA A 157 22.29 8.89 18.42
N GLN A 158 23.09 8.55 19.45
CA GLN A 158 22.80 7.42 20.34
C GLN A 158 21.50 7.62 21.13
N ASP A 159 21.26 8.81 21.65
CA ASP A 159 20.04 9.17 22.38
C ASP A 159 18.77 9.00 21.55
N LYS A 160 18.82 9.31 20.24
CA LYS A 160 17.69 9.12 19.31
C LYS A 160 17.50 7.64 18.96
N LEU A 161 18.57 6.84 18.88
CA LEU A 161 18.46 5.38 18.77
C LEU A 161 17.81 4.79 20.02
N ASP A 162 18.22 5.22 21.20
CA ASP A 162 17.66 4.74 22.46
C ASP A 162 16.17 5.08 22.57
N LEU A 163 15.77 6.30 22.16
CA LEU A 163 14.35 6.69 22.07
C LEU A 163 13.58 5.81 21.06
N ALA A 164 14.15 5.59 19.88
CA ALA A 164 13.53 4.73 18.86
C ALA A 164 13.35 3.28 19.35
N LYS A 165 14.30 2.75 20.12
CA LYS A 165 14.16 1.44 20.79
C LYS A 165 13.06 1.42 21.85
N VAL A 166 12.90 2.49 22.62
CA VAL A 166 11.78 2.61 23.59
C VAL A 166 10.44 2.57 22.85
N GLN A 167 10.31 3.30 21.75
CA GLN A 167 9.10 3.30 20.91
C GLN A 167 8.84 1.92 20.27
N ALA A 168 9.89 1.26 19.77
CA ALA A 168 9.80 -0.11 19.24
C ALA A 168 9.29 -1.08 20.31
N ASN A 169 9.84 -1.01 21.52
CA ASN A 169 9.42 -1.85 22.63
C ASN A 169 7.96 -1.61 23.04
N ALA A 170 7.50 -0.34 23.00
CA ALA A 170 6.09 -0.01 23.23
C ALA A 170 5.18 -0.60 22.14
N SER A 171 5.61 -0.57 20.88
CA SER A 171 4.89 -1.19 19.77
C SER A 171 4.82 -2.72 19.90
N ILE A 172 5.92 -3.35 20.32
CA ILE A 172 5.96 -4.79 20.63
C ILE A 172 4.96 -5.13 21.73
N ALA A 173 4.93 -4.37 22.82
CA ALA A 173 4.02 -4.59 23.95
C ALA A 173 2.54 -4.56 23.53
N ARG A 174 2.19 -3.72 22.54
CA ARG A 174 0.82 -3.48 22.08
C ARG A 174 0.44 -4.25 20.80
N ARG A 175 1.34 -5.07 20.25
CA ARG A 175 1.08 -5.73 18.95
C ARG A 175 -0.13 -6.67 18.94
N ASN A 176 -0.62 -7.08 20.13
CA ASN A 176 -1.79 -7.93 20.28
C ASN A 176 -3.04 -7.18 20.78
N ASP A 177 -3.03 -5.85 20.83
CA ASP A 177 -4.19 -5.05 21.24
C ASP A 177 -5.26 -4.99 20.14
N ASN A 178 -4.85 -5.02 18.86
CA ASN A 178 -5.76 -4.93 17.72
C ASN A 178 -5.97 -6.29 17.05
N VAL A 179 -7.20 -6.78 17.07
CA VAL A 179 -7.57 -8.10 16.53
C VAL A 179 -7.33 -8.20 15.02
N GLY A 180 -7.65 -7.14 14.27
CA GLY A 180 -7.36 -7.09 12.83
C GLY A 180 -5.86 -7.16 12.54
N GLY A 181 -5.04 -6.51 13.36
CA GLY A 181 -3.58 -6.59 13.31
C GLY A 181 -3.06 -8.01 13.59
N ILE A 182 -3.60 -8.68 14.61
CA ILE A 182 -3.31 -10.09 14.89
C ILE A 182 -3.65 -10.96 13.68
N THR A 183 -4.89 -10.84 13.21
CA THR A 183 -5.41 -11.66 12.10
C THR A 183 -4.57 -11.46 10.84
N GLY A 184 -4.24 -10.19 10.50
CA GLY A 184 -3.43 -9.85 9.32
C GLY A 184 -2.01 -10.39 9.38
N ARG A 185 -1.38 -10.29 10.54
CA ARG A 185 -0.03 -10.79 10.78
C ARG A 185 0.06 -12.31 10.75
N GLU A 186 -0.81 -12.97 11.51
CA GLU A 186 -0.69 -14.41 11.68
C GLU A 186 -1.14 -15.19 10.43
N ILE A 187 -2.15 -14.70 9.69
CA ILE A 187 -2.49 -15.35 8.41
C ILE A 187 -1.33 -15.29 7.40
N GLY A 188 -0.58 -14.19 7.36
CA GLY A 188 0.64 -14.10 6.55
C GLY A 188 1.70 -15.11 6.97
N ARG A 189 1.89 -15.29 8.28
CA ARG A 189 2.82 -16.28 8.84
C ARG A 189 2.41 -17.73 8.54
N LEU A 190 1.12 -17.99 8.54
CA LEU A 190 0.60 -19.32 8.18
C LEU A 190 0.86 -19.66 6.72
N VAL A 191 0.76 -18.69 5.82
CA VAL A 191 0.94 -18.90 4.37
C VAL A 191 2.41 -18.85 3.97
N TYR A 192 3.15 -17.77 4.28
CA TYR A 192 4.55 -17.66 3.88
C TYR A 192 5.53 -18.51 4.71
N GLY A 193 5.06 -19.02 5.85
CA GLY A 193 5.90 -19.74 6.82
C GLY A 193 6.49 -18.81 7.89
N PRO A 194 6.55 -19.23 9.16
CA PRO A 194 6.96 -18.37 10.28
C PRO A 194 8.42 -17.91 10.18
N ASP A 195 9.27 -18.65 9.46
CA ASP A 195 10.70 -18.36 9.28
C ASP A 195 10.99 -17.46 8.06
N SER A 196 9.96 -17.10 7.29
CA SER A 196 10.12 -16.22 6.14
C SER A 196 10.42 -14.79 6.60
N PRO A 197 11.42 -14.11 6.00
CA PRO A 197 11.66 -12.67 6.24
C PRO A 197 10.44 -11.79 5.95
N LEU A 198 9.53 -12.23 5.08
CA LEU A 198 8.30 -11.50 4.75
C LEU A 198 7.39 -11.26 5.96
N VAL A 199 7.52 -12.09 6.98
CA VAL A 199 6.64 -12.10 8.16
C VAL A 199 7.45 -12.09 9.47
N SER A 200 8.70 -11.67 9.40
CA SER A 200 9.56 -11.50 10.58
C SER A 200 8.96 -10.51 11.55
N LEU A 201 9.11 -10.79 12.85
CA LEU A 201 8.58 -9.95 13.93
C LEU A 201 9.71 -9.38 14.77
N GLU A 202 9.69 -8.08 14.96
CA GLU A 202 10.54 -7.44 15.96
C GLU A 202 10.28 -8.04 17.36
N GLN A 203 11.34 -8.35 18.07
CA GLN A 203 11.30 -8.85 19.44
C GLN A 203 12.13 -7.94 20.34
N TYR A 204 11.84 -7.93 21.63
CA TYR A 204 12.67 -7.17 22.59
C TYR A 204 14.16 -7.50 22.47
N ALA A 205 14.49 -8.78 22.27
CA ALA A 205 15.86 -9.23 22.11
C ALA A 205 16.51 -8.72 20.83
N THR A 206 15.79 -8.74 19.68
CA THR A 206 16.33 -8.26 18.39
C THR A 206 16.53 -6.75 18.42
N ILE A 207 15.60 -5.99 19.02
CA ILE A 207 15.72 -4.53 19.18
C ILE A 207 16.87 -4.19 20.12
N ALA A 208 17.04 -4.92 21.23
CA ALA A 208 18.14 -4.71 22.16
C ALA A 208 19.51 -4.94 21.51
N ALA A 209 19.62 -5.94 20.63
CA ALA A 209 20.87 -6.31 19.94
C ALA A 209 21.34 -5.32 18.88
N ILE A 210 20.50 -4.39 18.43
CA ILE A 210 20.84 -3.40 17.42
C ILE A 210 21.68 -2.29 18.03
N THR A 211 22.81 -1.94 17.40
CA THR A 211 23.71 -0.88 17.86
C THR A 211 23.75 0.27 16.86
N ARG A 212 24.33 1.39 17.25
CA ARG A 212 24.58 2.54 16.36
C ARG A 212 25.48 2.16 15.18
N GLU A 213 26.47 1.33 15.43
CA GLU A 213 27.40 0.81 14.42
C GLU A 213 26.66 -0.05 13.38
N ASP A 214 25.63 -0.78 13.77
CA ASP A 214 24.78 -1.53 12.85
C ASP A 214 24.02 -0.61 11.90
N LEU A 215 23.46 0.49 12.42
CA LEU A 215 22.77 1.49 11.60
C LEU A 215 23.74 2.11 10.58
N ALA A 216 24.93 2.50 11.02
CA ALA A 216 25.95 3.07 10.16
C ALA A 216 26.43 2.06 9.10
N ALA A 217 26.63 0.81 9.48
CA ALA A 217 27.01 -0.26 8.56
C ALA A 217 25.92 -0.54 7.52
N TRP A 218 24.65 -0.57 7.94
CA TRP A 218 23.50 -0.71 7.05
C TRP A 218 23.44 0.42 6.03
N HIS A 219 23.51 1.67 6.50
CA HIS A 219 23.53 2.85 5.64
C HIS A 219 24.69 2.78 4.65
N LYS A 220 25.91 2.53 5.10
CA LYS A 220 27.10 2.42 4.25
C LYS A 220 26.97 1.36 3.15
N THR A 221 26.26 0.25 3.45
CA THR A 221 26.06 -0.85 2.51
C THR A 221 25.07 -0.50 1.41
N TYR A 222 23.94 0.12 1.77
CA TYR A 222 22.82 0.27 0.85
C TYR A 222 22.70 1.67 0.24
N PHE A 223 23.13 2.74 0.96
CA PHE A 223 23.00 4.11 0.49
C PHE A 223 24.22 4.52 -0.36
N VAL A 224 24.32 3.90 -1.52
CA VAL A 224 25.37 4.18 -2.52
C VAL A 224 24.72 4.63 -3.83
N PRO A 225 25.33 5.56 -4.60
CA PRO A 225 24.68 6.20 -5.75
C PRO A 225 24.09 5.22 -6.77
N ASN A 226 24.82 4.17 -7.11
CA ASN A 226 24.39 3.15 -8.08
C ASN A 226 23.30 2.23 -7.58
N ASN A 227 22.85 2.39 -6.33
CA ASN A 227 21.71 1.71 -5.72
C ASN A 227 20.54 2.66 -5.48
N ILE A 228 20.63 3.92 -5.98
CA ILE A 228 19.63 4.96 -5.75
C ILE A 228 19.00 5.39 -7.08
N MET A 229 17.67 5.53 -7.06
CA MET A 229 16.89 6.26 -8.04
C MET A 229 16.46 7.58 -7.45
N LEU A 230 16.74 8.70 -8.12
CA LEU A 230 16.36 10.04 -7.66
C LEU A 230 15.23 10.58 -8.53
N GLY A 231 14.09 10.85 -7.95
CA GLY A 231 12.96 11.52 -8.60
C GLY A 231 12.84 12.95 -8.13
N VAL A 232 12.61 13.88 -9.05
CA VAL A 232 12.33 15.29 -8.76
C VAL A 232 11.09 15.72 -9.53
N SER A 233 10.09 16.26 -8.83
CA SER A 233 8.90 16.86 -9.43
C SER A 233 8.63 18.23 -8.85
N GLY A 234 8.03 19.11 -9.65
CA GLY A 234 7.61 20.44 -9.20
C GLY A 234 8.02 21.58 -10.12
N ASP A 235 8.00 22.81 -9.57
CA ASP A 235 8.25 24.05 -10.31
C ASP A 235 9.73 24.34 -10.49
N PHE A 236 10.30 23.75 -11.54
CA PHE A 236 11.69 24.00 -11.95
C PHE A 236 11.83 23.97 -13.48
N ASP A 237 12.99 24.38 -13.98
CA ASP A 237 13.42 24.14 -15.35
C ASP A 237 14.32 22.90 -15.39
N SER A 238 13.99 21.90 -16.21
CA SER A 238 14.68 20.61 -16.24
C SER A 238 16.16 20.73 -16.56
N LYS A 239 16.56 21.66 -17.45
CA LYS A 239 17.97 21.85 -17.82
C LYS A 239 18.77 22.40 -16.64
N THR A 240 18.18 23.31 -15.88
CA THR A 240 18.78 23.90 -14.68
C THR A 240 18.85 22.86 -13.56
N MET A 241 17.75 22.15 -13.31
CA MET A 241 17.67 21.10 -12.28
C MET A 241 18.68 19.99 -12.56
N ARG A 242 18.83 19.56 -13.82
CA ARG A 242 19.82 18.57 -14.21
C ARG A 242 21.25 19.00 -13.83
N LYS A 243 21.64 20.25 -14.13
CA LYS A 243 22.95 20.80 -13.74
C LYS A 243 23.14 20.83 -12.23
N THR A 244 22.09 21.21 -11.49
CA THR A 244 22.11 21.24 -10.03
C THR A 244 22.36 19.83 -9.47
N ILE A 245 21.64 18.82 -9.96
CA ILE A 245 21.82 17.42 -9.56
C ILE A 245 23.20 16.90 -9.95
N GLU A 246 23.64 17.10 -11.19
CA GLU A 246 24.95 16.68 -11.65
C GLU A 246 26.05 17.26 -10.75
N LYS A 247 25.97 18.55 -10.38
CA LYS A 247 26.89 19.20 -9.46
C LYS A 247 26.82 18.62 -8.03
N ALA A 248 25.63 18.45 -7.50
CA ALA A 248 25.42 17.98 -6.13
C ALA A 248 25.95 16.56 -5.89
N PHE A 249 25.84 15.70 -6.89
CA PHE A 249 26.26 14.29 -6.79
C PHE A 249 27.61 13.99 -7.42
N ALA A 250 28.32 14.99 -7.99
CA ALA A 250 29.61 14.81 -8.68
C ALA A 250 30.70 14.22 -7.76
N SER A 251 30.72 14.63 -6.49
CA SER A 251 31.72 14.20 -5.50
C SER A 251 31.35 12.87 -4.81
N TRP A 252 30.18 12.28 -5.10
CA TRP A 252 29.78 11.01 -4.50
C TRP A 252 30.17 9.85 -5.44
N PRO A 253 31.23 9.09 -5.12
CA PRO A 253 31.74 8.05 -6.01
C PRO A 253 30.75 6.87 -6.07
N LYS A 254 30.80 6.13 -7.18
CA LYS A 254 30.09 4.86 -7.33
C LYS A 254 30.53 3.89 -6.23
N GLY A 255 29.55 3.30 -5.53
CA GLY A 255 29.78 2.26 -4.51
C GLY A 255 29.87 0.86 -5.11
N PRO A 256 30.11 -0.15 -4.26
CA PRO A 256 29.94 -1.55 -4.63
C PRO A 256 28.57 -1.85 -5.20
N ALA A 257 28.47 -2.90 -6.02
CA ALA A 257 27.16 -3.38 -6.46
C ALA A 257 26.39 -3.99 -5.27
N VAL A 258 25.18 -3.50 -5.04
CA VAL A 258 24.29 -4.05 -4.03
C VAL A 258 23.53 -5.23 -4.63
N THR A 259 23.73 -6.41 -4.08
CA THR A 259 22.99 -7.63 -4.44
C THR A 259 22.11 -8.02 -3.28
N VAL A 260 20.81 -8.11 -3.54
CA VAL A 260 19.83 -8.61 -2.57
C VAL A 260 19.47 -10.05 -2.91
N GLY A 261 19.44 -10.90 -1.91
CA GLY A 261 19.08 -12.31 -2.07
C GLY A 261 17.58 -12.49 -2.34
N LYS A 262 17.22 -13.64 -2.92
CA LYS A 262 15.82 -14.06 -3.00
C LYS A 262 15.29 -14.28 -1.58
N ILE A 263 14.06 -13.85 -1.36
CA ILE A 263 13.40 -13.96 -0.07
C ILE A 263 12.79 -15.38 0.02
N PRO A 264 13.19 -16.20 0.99
CA PRO A 264 12.61 -17.54 1.15
C PRO A 264 11.20 -17.46 1.75
N PHE A 265 10.30 -18.27 1.24
CA PHE A 265 8.94 -18.45 1.76
C PHE A 265 8.45 -19.86 1.47
N ARG A 266 7.41 -20.29 2.19
CA ARG A 266 6.75 -21.58 1.95
C ARG A 266 6.05 -21.56 0.60
N THR A 267 6.28 -22.57 -0.23
CA THR A 267 5.66 -22.71 -1.56
C THR A 267 4.54 -23.77 -1.59
N THR A 268 4.42 -24.55 -0.52
CA THR A 268 3.38 -25.58 -0.39
C THR A 268 2.20 -25.03 0.41
N PRO A 269 0.94 -25.37 0.04
CA PRO A 269 -0.24 -25.01 0.83
C PRO A 269 -0.11 -25.45 2.30
N ASN A 270 -0.75 -24.73 3.18
CA ASN A 270 -0.84 -25.05 4.62
C ASN A 270 -2.31 -25.08 5.05
N PRO A 271 -3.11 -26.03 4.49
CA PRO A 271 -4.53 -26.10 4.80
C PRO A 271 -4.76 -26.47 6.26
N GLY A 272 -5.87 -25.98 6.82
CA GLY A 272 -6.27 -26.32 8.18
C GLY A 272 -7.00 -25.18 8.87
N VAL A 273 -7.46 -25.47 10.07
CA VAL A 273 -8.13 -24.50 10.94
C VAL A 273 -7.16 -24.08 12.04
N PHE A 274 -6.87 -22.81 12.11
CA PHE A 274 -5.97 -22.18 13.07
C PHE A 274 -6.76 -21.29 13.99
N PHE A 275 -6.49 -21.35 15.27
CA PHE A 275 -7.24 -20.60 16.26
C PHE A 275 -6.35 -19.79 17.20
N ILE A 276 -6.77 -18.56 17.45
CA ILE A 276 -6.19 -17.69 18.46
C ILE A 276 -7.30 -17.32 19.46
N GLU A 277 -7.16 -17.78 20.68
CA GLU A 277 -8.03 -17.37 21.78
C GLU A 277 -7.81 -15.89 22.11
N LYS A 278 -8.86 -15.08 22.06
CA LYS A 278 -8.87 -13.68 22.44
C LYS A 278 -10.10 -13.40 23.29
N ALA A 279 -9.94 -13.52 24.60
CA ALA A 279 -11.03 -13.50 25.57
C ALA A 279 -11.75 -12.14 25.71
N ASP A 280 -11.09 -11.05 25.32
CA ASP A 280 -11.55 -9.67 25.47
C ASP A 280 -12.30 -9.13 24.22
N VAL A 281 -12.74 -10.02 23.31
CA VAL A 281 -13.48 -9.63 22.11
C VAL A 281 -14.89 -10.23 22.10
N THR A 282 -15.82 -9.51 21.46
CA THR A 282 -17.22 -9.93 21.31
C THR A 282 -17.56 -10.43 19.91
N GLN A 283 -16.59 -10.32 18.98
CA GLN A 283 -16.75 -10.72 17.59
C GLN A 283 -15.60 -11.64 17.20
N ALA A 284 -15.86 -12.53 16.26
CA ALA A 284 -14.83 -13.35 15.64
C ALA A 284 -14.27 -12.65 14.39
N ASN A 285 -12.95 -12.64 14.27
CA ASN A 285 -12.25 -12.24 13.05
C ASN A 285 -11.82 -13.49 12.31
N ILE A 286 -12.16 -13.55 11.02
CA ILE A 286 -11.87 -14.65 10.13
C ILE A 286 -10.92 -14.15 9.06
N ALA A 287 -9.82 -14.88 8.80
CA ALA A 287 -9.03 -14.76 7.59
C ALA A 287 -8.84 -16.14 6.99
N MET A 288 -9.00 -16.22 5.67
CA MET A 288 -8.71 -17.43 4.92
C MET A 288 -7.70 -17.05 3.84
N ALA A 289 -6.62 -17.80 3.67
CA ALA A 289 -5.61 -17.43 2.68
C ALA A 289 -4.81 -18.63 2.17
N GLU A 290 -4.27 -18.42 0.97
CA GLU A 290 -3.22 -19.21 0.33
C GLU A 290 -2.27 -18.29 -0.44
N LEU A 291 -1.25 -18.83 -1.11
CA LEU A 291 -0.39 -18.03 -1.99
C LEU A 291 -1.18 -17.50 -3.18
N GLY A 292 -0.94 -16.24 -3.50
CA GLY A 292 -1.45 -15.57 -4.68
C GLY A 292 -0.50 -15.69 -5.88
N ILE A 293 -0.37 -14.59 -6.63
CA ILE A 293 0.47 -14.54 -7.84
C ILE A 293 1.51 -13.43 -7.77
N GLU A 294 2.46 -13.45 -8.70
CA GLU A 294 3.34 -12.32 -8.96
C GLU A 294 2.66 -11.31 -9.90
N GLN A 295 3.01 -10.04 -9.80
CA GLN A 295 2.46 -8.99 -10.70
C GLN A 295 2.90 -9.17 -12.15
N THR A 296 4.01 -9.87 -12.38
CA THR A 296 4.50 -10.25 -13.72
C THR A 296 3.79 -11.47 -14.31
N ASN A 297 2.91 -12.12 -13.53
CA ASN A 297 2.15 -13.27 -14.00
C ASN A 297 1.24 -12.87 -15.18
N PRO A 298 1.20 -13.62 -16.30
CA PRO A 298 0.35 -13.30 -17.44
C PRO A 298 -1.14 -13.25 -17.11
N ASP A 299 -1.58 -13.91 -16.05
CA ASP A 299 -2.96 -13.91 -15.58
C ASP A 299 -3.31 -12.71 -14.67
N TYR A 300 -2.34 -11.81 -14.41
CA TYR A 300 -2.51 -10.68 -13.47
C TYR A 300 -3.73 -9.81 -13.79
N PHE A 301 -3.93 -9.42 -15.06
CA PHE A 301 -5.03 -8.52 -15.42
C PHE A 301 -6.40 -9.21 -15.31
N ALA A 302 -6.49 -10.49 -15.64
CA ALA A 302 -7.70 -11.28 -15.42
C ALA A 302 -8.00 -11.46 -13.92
N ALA A 303 -6.96 -11.63 -13.10
CA ALA A 303 -7.07 -11.66 -11.64
C ALA A 303 -7.59 -10.33 -11.07
N GLN A 304 -7.17 -9.19 -11.61
CA GLN A 304 -7.68 -7.88 -11.18
C GLN A 304 -9.19 -7.74 -11.44
N ILE A 305 -9.67 -8.15 -12.62
CA ILE A 305 -11.12 -8.13 -12.92
C ILE A 305 -11.88 -9.16 -12.07
N MET A 306 -11.30 -10.35 -11.84
CA MET A 306 -11.87 -11.32 -10.90
C MET A 306 -12.03 -10.70 -9.50
N ASN A 307 -11.04 -9.97 -9.02
CA ASN A 307 -11.08 -9.32 -7.72
C ASN A 307 -12.18 -8.26 -7.65
N GLU A 308 -12.38 -7.47 -8.71
CA GLU A 308 -13.47 -6.48 -8.76
C GLU A 308 -14.84 -7.16 -8.71
N VAL A 309 -15.06 -8.22 -9.47
CA VAL A 309 -16.31 -9.00 -9.43
C VAL A 309 -16.54 -9.62 -8.05
N LEU A 310 -15.50 -10.18 -7.44
CA LEU A 310 -15.60 -10.88 -6.15
C LEU A 310 -15.72 -9.92 -4.98
N GLY A 311 -14.78 -9.00 -4.84
CA GLY A 311 -14.60 -8.15 -3.65
C GLY A 311 -14.54 -6.65 -3.92
N GLY A 312 -14.77 -6.21 -5.16
CA GLY A 312 -14.67 -4.81 -5.59
C GLY A 312 -15.75 -3.92 -5.00
N GLY A 313 -15.48 -3.33 -3.84
CA GLY A 313 -16.35 -2.36 -3.21
C GLY A 313 -17.74 -2.90 -2.86
N PHE A 314 -18.74 -2.02 -2.81
CA PHE A 314 -20.11 -2.36 -2.42
C PHE A 314 -20.88 -3.19 -3.46
N SER A 315 -20.46 -3.19 -4.71
CA SER A 315 -21.09 -3.94 -5.80
C SER A 315 -20.53 -5.36 -5.95
N GLY A 316 -19.41 -5.68 -5.30
CA GLY A 316 -18.80 -7.00 -5.33
C GLY A 316 -19.70 -8.09 -4.71
N ARG A 317 -19.53 -9.32 -5.19
CA ARG A 317 -20.34 -10.48 -4.75
C ARG A 317 -20.25 -10.71 -3.25
N LEU A 318 -19.06 -10.62 -2.66
CA LEU A 318 -18.84 -10.82 -1.22
C LEU A 318 -19.66 -9.83 -0.38
N VAL A 319 -19.65 -8.54 -0.72
CA VAL A 319 -20.40 -7.54 0.02
C VAL A 319 -21.91 -7.75 -0.16
N ASN A 320 -22.35 -7.98 -1.39
CA ASN A 320 -23.76 -8.22 -1.68
C ASN A 320 -24.32 -9.46 -0.98
N ALA A 321 -23.62 -10.58 -1.03
CA ALA A 321 -24.10 -11.82 -0.45
C ALA A 321 -23.97 -11.82 1.08
N ILE A 322 -22.83 -11.46 1.61
CA ILE A 322 -22.49 -11.65 3.02
C ILE A 322 -23.01 -10.51 3.89
N ARG A 323 -22.77 -9.26 3.44
CA ARG A 323 -23.21 -8.08 4.20
C ARG A 323 -24.68 -7.75 3.94
N THR A 324 -25.06 -7.60 2.65
CA THR A 324 -26.36 -7.03 2.30
C THR A 324 -27.50 -8.06 2.43
N LYS A 325 -27.32 -9.26 1.88
CA LYS A 325 -28.38 -10.28 1.88
C LYS A 325 -28.42 -11.10 3.16
N LYS A 326 -27.25 -11.59 3.62
CA LYS A 326 -27.17 -12.50 4.79
C LYS A 326 -26.97 -11.75 6.11
N GLY A 327 -26.53 -10.48 6.12
CA GLY A 327 -26.31 -9.67 7.33
C GLY A 327 -25.23 -10.23 8.27
N LEU A 328 -24.31 -11.06 7.75
CA LEU A 328 -23.33 -11.78 8.55
C LEU A 328 -22.13 -10.92 8.97
N ALA A 329 -21.80 -9.88 8.20
CA ALA A 329 -20.65 -9.02 8.48
C ALA A 329 -20.91 -7.58 8.08
N TYR A 330 -20.33 -6.63 8.82
CA TYR A 330 -20.28 -5.23 8.40
C TYR A 330 -19.21 -4.99 7.34
N SER A 331 -18.07 -5.66 7.49
CA SER A 331 -16.95 -5.56 6.55
C SER A 331 -16.53 -6.96 6.10
N VAL A 332 -16.46 -7.15 4.80
CA VAL A 332 -15.95 -8.36 4.15
C VAL A 332 -15.12 -7.95 2.95
N SER A 333 -14.00 -8.61 2.75
CA SER A 333 -13.10 -8.36 1.63
C SER A 333 -12.46 -9.66 1.16
N GLY A 334 -12.04 -9.68 -0.09
CA GLY A 334 -11.32 -10.83 -0.62
C GLY A 334 -10.81 -10.59 -2.03
N GLY A 335 -9.73 -11.28 -2.37
CA GLY A 335 -9.14 -11.23 -3.70
C GLY A 335 -7.82 -11.96 -3.80
N LEU A 336 -7.41 -12.23 -5.03
CA LEU A 336 -6.13 -12.81 -5.39
C LEU A 336 -5.06 -11.71 -5.43
N GLY A 337 -4.27 -11.62 -4.36
CA GLY A 337 -3.21 -10.63 -4.25
C GLY A 337 -2.01 -10.94 -5.13
N ALA A 338 -1.34 -9.88 -5.59
CA ALA A 338 -0.10 -9.95 -6.36
C ALA A 338 0.97 -9.06 -5.73
N ALA A 339 2.23 -9.50 -5.78
CA ALA A 339 3.38 -8.69 -5.43
C ALA A 339 4.41 -8.72 -6.58
N PHE A 340 5.38 -7.78 -6.58
CA PHE A 340 6.27 -7.61 -7.72
C PHE A 340 7.29 -8.75 -7.89
N ASP A 341 7.86 -9.21 -6.79
CA ASP A 341 9.03 -10.10 -6.76
C ASP A 341 8.73 -11.46 -6.08
N ARG A 342 7.48 -11.69 -5.73
CA ARG A 342 6.98 -12.90 -5.07
C ARG A 342 5.48 -13.02 -5.24
N PRO A 343 4.89 -14.21 -5.02
CA PRO A 343 3.44 -14.32 -4.91
C PRO A 343 2.89 -13.45 -3.77
N GLY A 344 1.81 -12.70 -4.04
CA GLY A 344 1.00 -12.09 -3.00
C GLY A 344 0.21 -13.14 -2.23
N LEU A 345 -0.88 -12.72 -1.57
CA LEU A 345 -1.79 -13.67 -0.91
C LEU A 345 -3.16 -13.63 -1.59
N MET A 346 -3.69 -14.78 -1.99
CA MET A 346 -5.14 -14.95 -2.08
C MET A 346 -5.67 -14.87 -0.66
N ARG A 347 -6.47 -13.85 -0.37
CA ARG A 347 -6.95 -13.61 0.99
C ARG A 347 -8.41 -13.23 1.01
N LEU A 348 -9.15 -13.82 1.94
CA LEU A 348 -10.51 -13.46 2.31
C LEU A 348 -10.48 -13.03 3.77
N GLY A 349 -11.24 -12.01 4.12
CA GLY A 349 -11.29 -11.51 5.49
C GLY A 349 -12.64 -10.94 5.84
N MET A 350 -13.09 -11.19 7.06
CA MET A 350 -14.30 -10.60 7.60
C MET A 350 -14.30 -10.58 9.13
N GLN A 351 -15.14 -9.71 9.67
CA GLN A 351 -15.47 -9.68 11.09
C GLN A 351 -16.99 -9.96 11.25
N THR A 352 -17.31 -10.90 12.11
CA THR A 352 -18.70 -11.35 12.32
C THR A 352 -19.02 -11.53 13.81
N LYS A 353 -20.31 -11.60 14.14
CA LYS A 353 -20.73 -12.03 15.49
C LYS A 353 -20.23 -13.44 15.76
N SER A 354 -19.74 -13.72 16.96
CA SER A 354 -19.25 -15.06 17.34
C SER A 354 -20.29 -16.16 17.08
N ALA A 355 -21.56 -15.89 17.33
CA ALA A 355 -22.67 -16.82 17.05
C ALA A 355 -22.87 -17.15 15.57
N SER A 356 -22.40 -16.28 14.64
CA SER A 356 -22.54 -16.46 13.20
C SER A 356 -21.27 -16.98 12.52
N LEU A 357 -20.24 -17.37 13.29
CA LEU A 357 -18.92 -17.75 12.77
C LEU A 357 -18.99 -18.80 11.66
N PHE A 358 -19.71 -19.89 11.88
CA PHE A 358 -19.74 -21.01 10.92
C PHE A 358 -20.50 -20.67 9.65
N ASP A 359 -21.62 -19.96 9.78
CA ASP A 359 -22.39 -19.47 8.63
C ASP A 359 -21.56 -18.48 7.80
N ALA A 360 -20.77 -17.65 8.46
CA ALA A 360 -19.87 -16.70 7.85
C ALA A 360 -18.76 -17.40 7.05
N ILE A 361 -18.10 -18.41 7.61
CA ILE A 361 -17.08 -19.21 6.90
C ILE A 361 -17.70 -19.95 5.71
N ALA A 362 -18.87 -20.57 5.90
CA ALA A 362 -19.57 -21.25 4.82
C ALA A 362 -19.93 -20.29 3.68
N ALA A 363 -20.47 -19.10 4.01
CA ALA A 363 -20.80 -18.09 3.02
C ALA A 363 -19.58 -17.56 2.25
N LEU A 364 -18.43 -17.37 2.92
CA LEU A 364 -17.18 -16.99 2.23
C LEU A 364 -16.76 -18.07 1.22
N LYS A 365 -16.76 -19.35 1.62
CA LYS A 365 -16.43 -20.47 0.74
C LYS A 365 -17.38 -20.59 -0.44
N GLU A 366 -18.69 -20.45 -0.18
CA GLU A 366 -19.74 -20.48 -1.19
C GLU A 366 -19.54 -19.41 -2.26
N GLU A 367 -19.35 -18.14 -1.86
CA GLU A 367 -19.22 -17.02 -2.79
C GLU A 367 -17.93 -17.10 -3.62
N VAL A 368 -16.84 -17.50 -3.00
CA VAL A 368 -15.56 -17.65 -3.69
C VAL A 368 -15.58 -18.80 -4.69
N ASN A 369 -16.14 -19.94 -4.30
CA ASN A 369 -16.34 -21.07 -5.22
C ASN A 369 -17.37 -20.74 -6.32
N GLY A 370 -18.33 -19.88 -5.96
CA GLY A 370 -19.38 -19.40 -6.86
C GLY A 370 -18.86 -18.69 -8.11
N ILE A 371 -17.66 -18.08 -8.06
CA ILE A 371 -17.08 -17.45 -9.27
C ILE A 371 -16.69 -18.48 -10.34
N ILE A 372 -16.43 -19.72 -9.93
CA ILE A 372 -16.12 -20.84 -10.83
C ILE A 372 -17.39 -21.48 -11.39
N THR A 373 -18.38 -21.71 -10.52
CA THR A 373 -19.62 -22.44 -10.85
C THR A 373 -20.71 -21.57 -11.46
N ASN A 374 -20.66 -20.26 -11.15
CA ASN A 374 -21.56 -19.25 -11.68
C ASN A 374 -20.72 -18.09 -12.27
N PRO A 375 -20.33 -18.19 -13.54
CA PRO A 375 -19.51 -17.19 -14.23
C PRO A 375 -20.07 -15.77 -14.10
N PRO A 376 -19.22 -14.73 -14.16
CA PRO A 376 -19.70 -13.35 -14.13
C PRO A 376 -20.70 -13.05 -15.26
N THR A 377 -21.74 -12.29 -14.94
CA THR A 377 -22.66 -11.75 -15.94
C THR A 377 -22.00 -10.66 -16.77
N ASP A 378 -22.63 -10.26 -17.90
CA ASP A 378 -22.11 -9.14 -18.70
C ASP A 378 -22.12 -7.84 -17.93
N ASP A 379 -23.14 -7.63 -17.09
CA ASP A 379 -23.25 -6.45 -16.22
C ASP A 379 -22.15 -6.42 -15.17
N GLU A 380 -21.85 -7.55 -14.51
CA GLU A 380 -20.74 -7.63 -13.55
C GLU A 380 -19.39 -7.36 -14.22
N MET A 381 -19.15 -7.89 -15.42
CA MET A 381 -17.93 -7.64 -16.18
C MET A 381 -17.81 -6.18 -16.60
N SER A 382 -18.91 -5.58 -17.10
CA SER A 382 -18.93 -4.16 -17.47
C SER A 382 -18.64 -3.28 -16.27
N LEU A 383 -19.35 -3.52 -15.17
CA LEU A 383 -19.19 -2.76 -13.94
C LEU A 383 -17.76 -2.89 -13.37
N ALA A 384 -17.21 -4.11 -13.34
CA ALA A 384 -15.86 -4.36 -12.86
C ALA A 384 -14.80 -3.62 -13.70
N LYS A 385 -14.90 -3.69 -15.03
CA LYS A 385 -13.98 -2.98 -15.93
C LYS A 385 -14.11 -1.46 -15.79
N GLU A 386 -15.34 -0.95 -15.74
CA GLU A 386 -15.60 0.49 -15.59
C GLU A 386 -15.11 1.01 -14.23
N SER A 387 -15.41 0.31 -13.14
CA SER A 387 -14.94 0.65 -11.79
C SER A 387 -13.42 0.72 -11.79
N PHE A 388 -12.78 -0.30 -12.33
CA PHE A 388 -11.34 -0.40 -12.39
C PHE A 388 -10.71 0.71 -13.23
N LEU A 389 -11.19 0.94 -14.45
CA LEU A 389 -10.65 1.96 -15.37
C LEU A 389 -10.92 3.38 -14.89
N ASN A 390 -12.07 3.63 -14.27
CA ASN A 390 -12.41 4.95 -13.72
C ASN A 390 -11.58 5.27 -12.46
N SER A 391 -11.35 4.28 -11.58
CA SER A 391 -10.51 4.49 -10.40
C SER A 391 -9.03 4.61 -10.76
N PHE A 392 -8.61 3.99 -11.84
CA PHE A 392 -7.23 4.00 -12.30
C PHE A 392 -6.70 5.41 -12.62
N ILE A 393 -7.55 6.32 -13.12
CA ILE A 393 -7.19 7.71 -13.43
C ILE A 393 -6.69 8.44 -12.20
N PHE A 394 -7.25 8.16 -11.02
CA PHE A 394 -6.85 8.81 -9.77
C PHE A 394 -5.42 8.45 -9.30
N ASN A 395 -4.80 7.41 -9.86
CA ASN A 395 -3.39 7.14 -9.62
C ASN A 395 -2.45 8.12 -10.36
N TYR A 396 -3.00 8.98 -11.24
CA TYR A 396 -2.29 9.90 -12.13
C TYR A 396 -2.84 11.32 -12.06
N ASP A 397 -3.44 11.67 -10.94
CA ASP A 397 -4.02 12.98 -10.67
C ASP A 397 -2.97 14.08 -10.51
N SER A 398 -1.71 13.71 -10.24
CA SER A 398 -0.61 14.65 -10.05
C SER A 398 0.68 14.20 -10.75
N ARG A 399 1.50 15.16 -11.15
CA ARG A 399 2.84 14.90 -11.72
C ARG A 399 3.74 14.13 -10.75
N ALA A 400 3.65 14.44 -9.47
CA ALA A 400 4.39 13.72 -8.42
C ALA A 400 3.94 12.25 -8.31
N GLY A 401 2.63 11.98 -8.40
CA GLY A 401 2.08 10.62 -8.43
C GLY A 401 2.55 9.82 -9.64
N ILE A 402 2.52 10.43 -10.83
CA ILE A 402 3.03 9.83 -12.07
C ILE A 402 4.52 9.48 -11.92
N LEU A 403 5.33 10.41 -11.41
CA LEU A 403 6.76 10.19 -11.20
C LEU A 403 7.02 9.02 -10.24
N ALA A 404 6.31 8.99 -9.11
CA ALA A 404 6.44 7.92 -8.12
C ALA A 404 6.11 6.55 -8.71
N GLN A 405 5.06 6.48 -9.54
CA GLN A 405 4.65 5.25 -10.20
C GLN A 405 5.68 4.80 -11.25
N GLN A 406 6.20 5.72 -12.07
CA GLN A 406 7.25 5.42 -13.05
C GLN A 406 8.54 4.94 -12.38
N MET A 407 8.91 5.54 -11.25
CA MET A 407 10.05 5.07 -10.44
C MET A 407 9.82 3.66 -9.90
N THR A 408 8.59 3.36 -9.44
CA THR A 408 8.21 2.03 -8.95
C THR A 408 8.32 0.99 -10.07
N TYR A 409 7.83 1.30 -11.27
CA TYR A 409 7.98 0.40 -12.43
C TYR A 409 9.45 0.17 -12.76
N ALA A 410 10.24 1.23 -12.83
CA ALA A 410 11.66 1.13 -13.08
C ALA A 410 12.42 0.35 -11.99
N TYR A 411 11.99 0.46 -10.73
CA TYR A 411 12.54 -0.26 -9.58
C TYR A 411 12.32 -1.77 -9.70
N HIS A 412 11.14 -2.18 -10.15
CA HIS A 412 10.78 -3.59 -10.32
C HIS A 412 11.04 -4.13 -11.72
N GLY A 413 11.68 -3.33 -12.60
CA GLY A 413 12.04 -3.76 -13.96
C GLY A 413 10.87 -3.87 -14.93
N LEU A 414 9.75 -3.24 -14.63
CA LEU A 414 8.60 -3.15 -15.53
C LEU A 414 8.87 -2.12 -16.66
N PRO A 415 8.25 -2.28 -17.84
CA PRO A 415 8.44 -1.36 -18.95
C PRO A 415 7.85 0.03 -18.64
N SER A 416 8.44 1.08 -19.22
CA SER A 416 7.99 2.48 -19.00
C SER A 416 6.56 2.75 -19.48
N ASN A 417 6.07 1.98 -20.46
CA ASN A 417 4.70 2.04 -20.96
C ASN A 417 3.75 1.06 -20.24
N TYR A 418 4.14 0.53 -19.09
CA TYR A 418 3.33 -0.46 -18.34
C TYR A 418 1.91 0.04 -18.08
N LEU A 419 1.75 1.33 -17.85
CA LEU A 419 0.47 1.98 -17.63
C LEU A 419 -0.47 1.92 -18.84
N GLU A 420 0.07 2.20 -20.03
CA GLU A 420 -0.71 2.12 -21.28
C GLU A 420 -1.11 0.67 -21.57
N MET A 421 -0.17 -0.26 -21.33
CA MET A 421 -0.43 -1.70 -21.42
C MET A 421 -1.51 -2.15 -20.42
N TYR A 422 -1.50 -1.56 -19.23
CA TYR A 422 -2.44 -1.90 -18.15
C TYR A 422 -3.89 -1.71 -18.58
N ARG A 423 -4.24 -0.49 -19.07
CA ARG A 423 -5.57 -0.17 -19.58
C ARG A 423 -5.99 -1.16 -20.68
N SER A 424 -5.14 -1.29 -21.71
CA SER A 424 -5.41 -2.16 -22.86
C SER A 424 -5.61 -3.63 -22.46
N ASN A 425 -4.88 -4.12 -21.46
CA ASN A 425 -5.01 -5.50 -21.00
C ASN A 425 -6.30 -5.71 -20.18
N ILE A 426 -6.69 -4.76 -19.33
CA ILE A 426 -7.95 -4.80 -18.59
C ILE A 426 -9.16 -4.83 -19.55
N GLU A 427 -9.15 -3.98 -20.59
CA GLU A 427 -10.24 -3.94 -21.58
C GLU A 427 -10.45 -5.28 -22.28
N LYS A 428 -9.38 -6.04 -22.51
CA LYS A 428 -9.40 -7.34 -23.23
C LYS A 428 -9.85 -8.51 -22.38
N VAL A 429 -9.86 -8.42 -21.04
CA VAL A 429 -10.24 -9.54 -20.18
C VAL A 429 -11.66 -10.02 -20.51
N THR A 430 -11.83 -11.32 -20.68
CA THR A 430 -13.09 -11.98 -20.95
C THR A 430 -13.65 -12.68 -19.70
N LYS A 431 -14.92 -13.09 -19.74
CA LYS A 431 -15.51 -13.94 -18.68
C LYS A 431 -14.75 -15.27 -18.53
N ASP A 432 -14.37 -15.87 -19.65
CA ASP A 432 -13.63 -17.12 -19.66
C ASP A 432 -12.26 -16.98 -19.00
N ASP A 433 -11.61 -15.83 -19.18
CA ASP A 433 -10.36 -15.52 -18.48
C ASP A 433 -10.57 -15.45 -16.95
N VAL A 434 -11.64 -14.81 -16.49
CA VAL A 434 -11.99 -14.74 -15.07
C VAL A 434 -12.23 -16.13 -14.48
N VAL A 435 -13.02 -16.95 -15.17
CA VAL A 435 -13.30 -18.34 -14.72
C VAL A 435 -12.03 -19.19 -14.75
N ARG A 436 -11.22 -19.05 -15.76
CA ARG A 436 -9.94 -19.77 -15.90
C ARG A 436 -9.00 -19.43 -14.75
N VAL A 437 -8.85 -18.14 -14.44
CA VAL A 437 -8.01 -17.65 -13.35
C VAL A 437 -8.55 -18.12 -12.00
N ALA A 438 -9.86 -18.05 -11.79
CA ALA A 438 -10.49 -18.58 -10.57
C ALA A 438 -10.17 -20.07 -10.38
N LYS A 439 -10.37 -20.90 -11.41
CA LYS A 439 -10.07 -22.33 -11.35
C LYS A 439 -8.59 -22.63 -11.09
N LYS A 440 -7.70 -21.77 -11.56
CA LYS A 440 -6.25 -21.98 -11.48
C LYS A 440 -5.64 -21.57 -10.16
N TYR A 441 -6.21 -20.54 -9.51
CA TYR A 441 -5.56 -19.88 -8.37
C TYR A 441 -6.43 -19.79 -7.10
N VAL A 442 -7.66 -20.30 -7.14
CA VAL A 442 -8.55 -20.27 -5.98
C VAL A 442 -8.90 -21.70 -5.57
N HIS A 443 -8.29 -22.15 -4.47
CA HIS A 443 -8.44 -23.52 -3.99
C HIS A 443 -9.06 -23.50 -2.59
N VAL A 444 -10.39 -23.46 -2.52
CA VAL A 444 -11.15 -23.25 -1.27
C VAL A 444 -10.81 -24.27 -0.18
N ASP A 445 -10.41 -25.49 -0.59
CA ASP A 445 -10.07 -26.58 0.34
C ASP A 445 -8.61 -26.50 0.83
N ASP A 446 -7.74 -25.77 0.13
CA ASP A 446 -6.32 -25.59 0.47
C ASP A 446 -6.06 -24.35 1.33
N LEU A 447 -7.11 -23.56 1.63
CA LEU A 447 -6.98 -22.34 2.40
C LEU A 447 -6.60 -22.63 3.87
N SER A 448 -5.63 -21.88 4.38
CA SER A 448 -5.46 -21.72 5.84
C SER A 448 -6.62 -20.87 6.37
N ILE A 449 -7.39 -21.40 7.32
CA ILE A 449 -8.52 -20.71 7.95
C ILE A 449 -8.07 -20.27 9.35
N LEU A 450 -7.86 -18.98 9.55
CA LEU A 450 -7.53 -18.40 10.85
C LEU A 450 -8.78 -17.77 11.48
N VAL A 451 -9.07 -18.19 12.69
CA VAL A 451 -10.13 -17.61 13.54
C VAL A 451 -9.48 -16.98 14.76
N VAL A 452 -9.81 -15.70 15.01
CA VAL A 452 -9.41 -14.98 16.23
C VAL A 452 -10.67 -14.57 16.96
N GLY A 453 -10.88 -15.07 18.18
CA GLY A 453 -12.10 -14.81 18.94
C GLY A 453 -12.14 -15.53 20.28
N ARG A 454 -13.29 -15.48 20.95
CA ARG A 454 -13.50 -16.17 22.23
C ARG A 454 -14.28 -17.47 21.97
N ALA A 455 -13.61 -18.62 22.20
CA ALA A 455 -14.17 -19.94 21.92
C ALA A 455 -15.50 -20.20 22.65
N ALA A 456 -15.65 -19.70 23.88
CA ALA A 456 -16.88 -19.86 24.67
C ALA A 456 -18.13 -19.22 24.05
N ASP A 457 -17.96 -18.29 23.10
CA ASP A 457 -19.07 -17.60 22.41
C ASP A 457 -19.45 -18.26 21.07
N PHE A 458 -18.75 -19.30 20.68
CA PHE A 458 -19.05 -20.00 19.42
C PHE A 458 -20.23 -20.98 19.61
N PRO A 459 -21.13 -21.11 18.63
CA PRO A 459 -22.31 -21.97 18.76
C PRO A 459 -22.00 -23.48 18.81
N LYS A 460 -20.80 -23.84 18.34
CA LYS A 460 -20.27 -25.22 18.35
C LYS A 460 -18.73 -25.20 18.31
N PRO A 461 -18.06 -26.32 18.65
CA PRO A 461 -16.62 -26.42 18.61
C PRO A 461 -16.03 -26.21 17.21
N LEU A 462 -14.84 -25.57 17.12
CA LEU A 462 -14.15 -25.29 15.84
C LEU A 462 -13.69 -26.55 15.12
N ASP A 463 -13.48 -27.68 15.83
CA ASP A 463 -13.09 -28.97 15.25
C ASP A 463 -14.13 -29.55 14.26
N THR A 464 -15.37 -29.02 14.29
CA THR A 464 -16.38 -29.30 13.25
C THR A 464 -15.99 -28.76 11.86
N LEU A 465 -15.02 -27.85 11.76
CA LEU A 465 -14.46 -27.36 10.51
C LEU A 465 -13.23 -28.17 10.05
N GLY A 466 -12.69 -29.03 10.93
CA GLY A 466 -11.48 -29.79 10.70
C GLY A 466 -10.54 -29.76 11.90
N LYS A 467 -9.37 -30.37 11.77
CA LYS A 467 -8.33 -30.35 12.82
C LYS A 467 -7.93 -28.92 13.16
N VAL A 468 -8.12 -28.54 14.43
CA VAL A 468 -7.76 -27.21 14.94
C VAL A 468 -6.32 -27.20 15.47
N THR A 469 -5.56 -26.19 15.06
CA THR A 469 -4.24 -25.88 15.59
C THR A 469 -4.28 -24.53 16.32
N ASN A 470 -4.00 -24.53 17.62
CA ASN A 470 -3.89 -23.28 18.38
C ASN A 470 -2.61 -22.55 18.02
N VAL A 471 -2.72 -21.25 17.75
CA VAL A 471 -1.58 -20.37 17.44
C VAL A 471 -1.24 -19.55 18.67
N ASP A 472 -0.03 -19.72 19.16
CA ASP A 472 0.48 -18.92 20.28
C ASP A 472 0.98 -17.56 19.77
N ILE A 473 0.40 -16.49 20.31
CA ILE A 473 0.78 -15.10 20.05
C ILE A 473 1.43 -14.43 21.26
N THR A 474 1.84 -15.21 22.24
CA THR A 474 2.48 -14.68 23.46
C THR A 474 3.69 -13.83 23.09
N ILE A 475 3.72 -12.62 23.66
CA ILE A 475 4.87 -11.72 23.50
C ILE A 475 5.92 -12.16 24.51
N PRO A 476 7.15 -12.51 24.06
CA PRO A 476 8.22 -12.85 25.00
C PRO A 476 8.47 -11.72 26.00
N LYS A 477 8.82 -12.10 27.23
CA LYS A 477 9.13 -11.11 28.28
C LYS A 477 10.33 -10.25 27.85
N LYS A 478 10.25 -8.95 28.17
CA LYS A 478 11.39 -8.05 28.00
C LYS A 478 12.56 -8.58 28.86
N PRO A 479 13.77 -8.71 28.30
CA PRO A 479 14.94 -9.06 29.11
C PRO A 479 15.10 -8.10 30.30
N ALA A 480 15.50 -8.61 31.46
CA ALA A 480 15.81 -7.76 32.59
C ALA A 480 16.94 -6.82 32.17
N THR A 481 16.75 -5.53 32.34
CA THR A 481 17.85 -4.55 32.24
C THR A 481 18.78 -4.76 33.45
N ASN A 482 19.97 -5.25 33.19
CA ASN A 482 21.03 -5.25 34.21
C ASN A 482 21.45 -3.83 34.51
#